data_c9fa3311a44df9d4b647bcf5b7d6b6b0
#
_entry.id   c9fa3311a44df9d4b647bcf5b7d6b6b0
#
_cell.length_a   1.000
_cell.length_b   1.000
_cell.length_c   1.000
_cell.angle_alpha   90.00
_cell.angle_beta   90.00
_cell.angle_gamma   90.00
#
_symmetry.space_group_name_H-M   'P 1'
#
loop_
_entity.id
_entity.type
_entity.pdbx_description
1 polymer ?
#
loop_
_entity_poly.entity_id
_entity_poly.type
_entity_poly.pdbx_seq_one_letter_code
_entity_poly.pdbx_strand_id
1 'polypeptide(L)'
;MAFMCRLIAGSLLALSLQSAPAAAQYPNKPITVIVPFAAGGPTDVVTRLVGDHMSRTLGQTLVVENVGGAGGTLGMIRAAQAQPDGYTIAVGNMGTQSAAPALYPNLKYDPAKSFAQVGIVNYTPQAIVAKKDTAAKTLKEFIDYLKANNTKLTYGHAGVGSISHVSGLVFNAKFGLTPNLVPYRGTGPAIRDLVGGVIDYMVDQSLNVIPQIQAGTIKVYAIAAPERLASLPDVPTTGEAGVDFIFSAWNAMVAPKDTPKEIVAKLADALSKALDDPTIQKRYVELGSSAPKSAERGPAGLQKLVESEVARITPVIKAAGVTAESQ
;
A
#
# COMPACT_ATOMS: atom_id res chain seq x y z
N MET A 1 27.69 92.64 1.04
CA MET A 1 26.88 92.05 -0.07
C MET A 1 26.90 90.60 0.06
N ALA A 2 25.78 90.01 0.49
CA ALA A 2 25.61 88.64 0.77
C ALA A 2 25.20 87.85 -0.47
N PHE A 3 25.84 86.81 -0.78
CA PHE A 3 25.33 85.80 -1.74
C PHE A 3 25.09 84.50 -1.05
N MET A 4 23.83 84.13 -0.97
CA MET A 4 23.27 82.96 -0.39
C MET A 4 23.43 81.80 -1.38
N CYS A 5 24.26 80.83 -1.05
CA CYS A 5 24.29 79.52 -1.75
C CYS A 5 23.29 78.61 -1.11
N ARG A 6 22.20 78.28 -1.80
CA ARG A 6 21.25 77.21 -1.44
C ARG A 6 21.83 75.85 -1.86
N LEU A 7 22.17 75.02 -0.90
CA LEU A 7 22.45 73.61 -1.09
C LEU A 7 21.12 72.89 -1.20
N ILE A 8 20.86 72.29 -2.37
CA ILE A 8 19.78 71.34 -2.59
C ILE A 8 20.33 69.96 -2.20
N ALA A 9 19.94 69.49 -1.02
CA ALA A 9 20.20 68.08 -0.62
C ALA A 9 19.18 67.18 -1.30
N GLY A 10 19.58 66.51 -2.38
CA GLY A 10 18.76 65.50 -3.01
C GLY A 10 18.84 64.19 -2.20
N SER A 11 17.76 63.89 -1.50
CA SER A 11 17.61 62.58 -0.82
C SER A 11 17.37 61.50 -1.86
N LEU A 12 18.41 60.74 -2.21
CA LEU A 12 18.25 59.48 -2.89
C LEU A 12 17.67 58.48 -1.91
N LEU A 13 16.35 58.31 -1.95
CA LEU A 13 15.66 57.20 -1.30
C LEU A 13 15.95 55.92 -2.14
N ALA A 14 17.02 55.19 -1.77
CA ALA A 14 17.28 53.88 -2.32
C ALA A 14 16.16 52.94 -1.86
N LEU A 15 15.16 52.70 -2.72
CA LEU A 15 14.21 51.59 -2.57
C LEU A 15 15.01 50.29 -2.71
N SER A 16 15.46 49.74 -1.60
CA SER A 16 15.92 48.35 -1.53
C SER A 16 14.67 47.48 -1.76
N LEU A 17 14.43 47.08 -3.03
CA LEU A 17 13.58 45.94 -3.33
C LEU A 17 14.22 44.73 -2.66
N GLN A 18 13.77 44.41 -1.45
CA GLN A 18 14.02 43.07 -0.88
C GLN A 18 13.29 42.10 -1.79
N SER A 19 14.03 41.50 -2.73
CA SER A 19 13.60 40.27 -3.43
C SER A 19 13.37 39.23 -2.35
N ALA A 20 12.11 39.08 -1.90
CA ALA A 20 11.75 37.89 -1.12
C ALA A 20 12.27 36.66 -1.91
N PRO A 21 13.02 35.78 -1.28
CA PRO A 21 13.45 34.56 -1.97
C PRO A 21 12.18 33.91 -2.52
N ALA A 22 12.07 33.82 -3.85
CA ALA A 22 11.01 33.04 -4.49
C ALA A 22 11.07 31.67 -3.86
N ALA A 23 10.08 31.32 -3.03
CA ALA A 23 10.01 29.99 -2.43
C ALA A 23 10.19 29.00 -3.57
N ALA A 24 11.28 28.23 -3.52
CA ALA A 24 11.64 27.33 -4.60
C ALA A 24 10.43 26.44 -4.90
N GLN A 25 9.92 26.53 -6.13
CA GLN A 25 8.65 25.90 -6.50
C GLN A 25 8.78 24.38 -6.30
N TYR A 26 8.09 23.85 -5.29
CA TYR A 26 8.03 22.42 -5.05
C TYR A 26 7.21 21.73 -6.14
N PRO A 27 7.64 20.53 -6.65
CA PRO A 27 8.99 19.98 -6.52
C PRO A 27 9.97 20.57 -7.56
N ASN A 28 11.24 20.70 -7.20
CA ASN A 28 12.33 21.14 -8.10
C ASN A 28 13.44 20.08 -8.25
N LYS A 29 13.28 18.93 -7.63
CA LYS A 29 14.18 17.75 -7.71
C LYS A 29 13.35 16.47 -7.61
N PRO A 30 13.91 15.30 -7.96
CA PRO A 30 13.23 14.02 -7.84
C PRO A 30 12.71 13.74 -6.43
N ILE A 31 11.55 13.05 -6.35
CA ILE A 31 10.90 12.65 -5.10
C ILE A 31 11.15 11.15 -4.89
N THR A 32 11.70 10.77 -3.74
CA THR A 32 11.83 9.36 -3.35
C THR A 32 10.52 8.84 -2.79
N VAL A 33 10.05 7.71 -3.32
CA VAL A 33 8.86 7.01 -2.84
C VAL A 33 9.27 5.70 -2.20
N ILE A 34 9.26 5.63 -0.87
CA ILE A 34 9.55 4.41 -0.14
C ILE A 34 8.37 3.43 -0.30
N VAL A 35 8.66 2.24 -0.81
CA VAL A 35 7.77 1.09 -0.82
C VAL A 35 8.29 0.10 0.22
N PRO A 36 7.54 -0.21 1.31
CA PRO A 36 8.04 -0.98 2.44
C PRO A 36 8.06 -2.50 2.19
N PHE A 37 8.19 -2.92 0.93
CA PHE A 37 8.21 -4.31 0.49
C PHE A 37 9.17 -4.51 -0.68
N ALA A 38 9.53 -5.77 -0.96
CA ALA A 38 10.34 -6.11 -2.13
C ALA A 38 9.63 -5.72 -3.45
N ALA A 39 10.44 -5.41 -4.46
CA ALA A 39 9.97 -5.11 -5.81
C ALA A 39 9.12 -6.26 -6.39
N GLY A 40 8.16 -5.91 -7.23
CA GLY A 40 7.24 -6.84 -7.90
C GLY A 40 6.06 -7.29 -7.05
N GLY A 41 5.94 -6.85 -5.78
CA GLY A 41 4.74 -7.05 -4.97
C GLY A 41 3.65 -6.01 -5.26
N PRO A 42 2.42 -6.21 -4.71
CA PRO A 42 1.26 -5.38 -5.01
C PRO A 42 1.49 -3.88 -4.79
N THR A 43 2.07 -3.53 -3.65
CA THR A 43 2.35 -2.12 -3.30
C THR A 43 3.36 -1.48 -4.26
N ASP A 44 4.39 -2.24 -4.70
CA ASP A 44 5.37 -1.76 -5.68
C ASP A 44 4.73 -1.52 -7.06
N VAL A 45 3.90 -2.46 -7.51
CA VAL A 45 3.21 -2.37 -8.82
C VAL A 45 2.31 -1.14 -8.90
N VAL A 46 1.45 -0.91 -7.90
CA VAL A 46 0.55 0.26 -7.92
C VAL A 46 1.29 1.57 -7.71
N THR A 47 2.37 1.56 -6.91
CA THR A 47 3.21 2.75 -6.71
C THR A 47 3.85 3.19 -8.02
N ARG A 48 4.42 2.26 -8.79
CA ARG A 48 5.01 2.58 -10.10
C ARG A 48 3.95 3.04 -11.09
N LEU A 49 2.78 2.38 -11.12
CA LEU A 49 1.69 2.74 -12.03
C LEU A 49 1.21 4.18 -11.82
N VAL A 50 0.90 4.58 -10.58
CA VAL A 50 0.49 5.97 -10.32
C VAL A 50 1.68 6.93 -10.34
N GLY A 51 2.86 6.48 -9.93
CA GLY A 51 4.08 7.28 -9.87
C GLY A 51 4.53 7.81 -11.22
N ASP A 52 4.40 7.02 -12.27
CA ASP A 52 4.69 7.45 -13.65
C ASP A 52 3.78 8.60 -14.10
N HIS A 53 2.49 8.54 -13.79
CA HIS A 53 1.56 9.62 -14.08
C HIS A 53 1.83 10.85 -13.20
N MET A 54 2.02 10.65 -11.90
CA MET A 54 2.33 11.73 -10.97
C MET A 54 3.64 12.45 -11.34
N SER A 55 4.65 11.73 -11.85
CA SER A 55 5.91 12.30 -12.32
C SER A 55 5.67 13.33 -13.44
N ARG A 56 4.81 13.00 -14.40
CA ARG A 56 4.42 13.94 -15.48
C ARG A 56 3.64 15.14 -14.92
N THR A 57 2.70 14.90 -14.01
CA THR A 57 1.88 15.95 -13.40
C THR A 57 2.70 16.94 -12.55
N LEU A 58 3.68 16.42 -11.81
CA LEU A 58 4.53 17.20 -10.91
C LEU A 58 5.74 17.83 -11.63
N GLY A 59 6.08 17.37 -12.84
CA GLY A 59 7.28 17.80 -13.57
C GLY A 59 8.59 17.29 -12.97
N GLN A 60 8.55 16.31 -12.06
CA GLN A 60 9.72 15.70 -11.41
C GLN A 60 9.52 14.20 -11.25
N THR A 61 10.61 13.45 -11.41
CA THR A 61 10.56 11.98 -11.32
C THR A 61 10.25 11.50 -9.91
N LEU A 62 9.29 10.58 -9.76
CA LEU A 62 9.09 9.79 -8.56
C LEU A 62 9.97 8.53 -8.64
N VAL A 63 10.98 8.46 -7.76
CA VAL A 63 11.94 7.35 -7.72
C VAL A 63 11.51 6.36 -6.64
N VAL A 64 11.11 5.16 -7.04
CA VAL A 64 10.68 4.11 -6.11
C VAL A 64 11.89 3.44 -5.46
N GLU A 65 11.92 3.42 -4.14
CA GLU A 65 12.91 2.72 -3.32
C GLU A 65 12.22 1.62 -2.49
N ASN A 66 12.59 0.36 -2.72
CA ASN A 66 12.04 -0.79 -2.00
C ASN A 66 12.81 -1.05 -0.69
N VAL A 67 12.17 -0.84 0.47
CA VAL A 67 12.74 -1.01 1.80
C VAL A 67 11.93 -2.04 2.59
N GLY A 68 12.11 -3.32 2.26
CA GLY A 68 11.36 -4.42 2.88
C GLY A 68 11.95 -4.86 4.22
N GLY A 69 11.11 -5.50 5.04
CA GLY A 69 11.48 -6.14 6.30
C GLY A 69 10.47 -5.87 7.43
N ALA A 70 10.36 -6.80 8.38
CA ALA A 70 9.44 -6.75 9.52
C ALA A 70 7.99 -6.36 9.10
N GLY A 71 7.42 -7.07 8.13
CA GLY A 71 6.06 -6.80 7.63
C GLY A 71 5.89 -5.41 6.99
N GLY A 72 6.99 -4.74 6.60
CA GLY A 72 6.99 -3.39 6.03
C GLY A 72 7.25 -2.29 7.06
N THR A 73 7.33 -2.61 8.35
CA THR A 73 7.52 -1.58 9.39
C THR A 73 8.86 -0.85 9.26
N LEU A 74 9.93 -1.52 8.78
CA LEU A 74 11.24 -0.87 8.59
C LEU A 74 11.17 0.26 7.57
N GLY A 75 10.53 0.05 6.43
CA GLY A 75 10.33 1.09 5.42
C GLY A 75 9.48 2.25 5.94
N MET A 76 8.43 1.96 6.70
CA MET A 76 7.56 3.00 7.29
C MET A 76 8.26 3.79 8.39
N ILE A 77 9.09 3.16 9.22
CA ILE A 77 9.93 3.86 10.21
C ILE A 77 10.85 4.84 9.50
N ARG A 78 11.53 4.40 8.44
CA ARG A 78 12.41 5.27 7.65
C ARG A 78 11.64 6.45 7.03
N ALA A 79 10.44 6.20 6.52
CA ALA A 79 9.59 7.26 6.00
C ALA A 79 9.16 8.25 7.08
N ALA A 80 8.75 7.77 8.25
CA ALA A 80 8.34 8.62 9.37
C ALA A 80 9.48 9.52 9.91
N GLN A 81 10.73 9.08 9.76
CA GLN A 81 11.93 9.80 10.21
C GLN A 81 12.54 10.70 9.13
N ALA A 82 12.03 10.68 7.90
CA ALA A 82 12.53 11.51 6.83
C ALA A 82 12.20 13.00 7.06
N GLN A 83 12.92 13.90 6.36
CA GLN A 83 12.65 15.33 6.41
C GLN A 83 11.22 15.63 5.88
N PRO A 84 10.46 16.50 6.57
CA PRO A 84 9.09 16.80 6.16
C PRO A 84 9.04 17.84 5.02
N ASP A 85 9.90 17.70 4.02
CA ASP A 85 10.04 18.61 2.88
C ASP A 85 9.32 18.12 1.61
N GLY A 86 8.65 16.94 1.69
CA GLY A 86 7.93 16.34 0.58
C GLY A 86 8.79 15.57 -0.43
N TYR A 87 10.11 15.54 -0.28
CA TYR A 87 11.01 14.80 -1.20
C TYR A 87 11.27 13.35 -0.81
N THR A 88 10.78 12.95 0.36
CA THR A 88 10.66 11.54 0.74
C THR A 88 9.24 11.28 1.20
N ILE A 89 8.53 10.45 0.45
CA ILE A 89 7.16 10.01 0.76
C ILE A 89 7.14 8.48 0.80
N ALA A 90 6.03 7.89 1.22
CA ALA A 90 5.90 6.44 1.21
C ALA A 90 4.53 6.00 0.67
N VAL A 91 4.49 4.80 0.10
CA VAL A 91 3.24 4.09 -0.15
C VAL A 91 3.23 2.82 0.69
N GLY A 92 2.49 2.87 1.78
CA GLY A 92 2.18 1.74 2.63
C GLY A 92 0.88 1.04 2.24
N ASN A 93 0.44 0.12 3.08
CA ASN A 93 -0.83 -0.59 2.87
C ASN A 93 -1.54 -0.86 4.21
N MET A 94 -2.70 -1.51 4.16
CA MET A 94 -3.50 -1.87 5.35
C MET A 94 -2.66 -2.57 6.43
N GLY A 95 -1.68 -3.42 6.05
CA GLY A 95 -0.79 -4.08 7.02
C GLY A 95 0.02 -3.07 7.83
N THR A 96 0.74 -2.19 7.14
CA THR A 96 1.60 -1.18 7.79
C THR A 96 0.82 -0.04 8.43
N GLN A 97 -0.38 0.27 7.94
CA GLN A 97 -1.16 1.44 8.36
C GLN A 97 -2.30 1.10 9.34
N SER A 98 -2.64 -0.19 9.54
CA SER A 98 -3.68 -0.57 10.50
C SER A 98 -3.36 -1.80 11.34
N ALA A 99 -2.70 -2.83 10.79
CA ALA A 99 -2.41 -4.06 11.51
C ALA A 99 -1.13 -3.97 12.38
N ALA A 100 -0.11 -3.26 11.91
CA ALA A 100 1.18 -3.15 12.60
C ALA A 100 1.08 -2.69 14.07
N PRO A 101 0.25 -1.70 14.44
CA PRO A 101 0.10 -1.29 15.85
C PRO A 101 -0.36 -2.41 16.79
N ALA A 102 -1.15 -3.35 16.30
CA ALA A 102 -1.61 -4.49 17.10
C ALA A 102 -0.60 -5.62 17.22
N LEU A 103 0.33 -5.72 16.26
CA LEU A 103 1.30 -6.82 16.13
C LEU A 103 2.67 -6.50 16.71
N TYR A 104 3.08 -5.22 16.68
CA TYR A 104 4.39 -4.77 17.11
C TYR A 104 4.28 -3.89 18.36
N PRO A 105 4.47 -4.44 19.58
CA PRO A 105 4.32 -3.66 20.83
C PRO A 105 5.23 -2.42 20.90
N ASN A 106 6.40 -2.50 20.27
CA ASN A 106 7.42 -1.44 20.25
C ASN A 106 7.49 -0.71 18.90
N LEU A 107 6.37 -0.61 18.16
CA LEU A 107 6.33 0.06 16.88
C LEU A 107 6.79 1.52 16.99
N LYS A 108 7.72 1.93 16.11
CA LYS A 108 8.36 3.26 16.16
C LYS A 108 7.63 4.32 15.33
N TYR A 109 6.40 4.07 14.95
CA TYR A 109 5.49 5.04 14.32
C TYR A 109 4.03 4.74 14.71
N ASP A 110 3.21 5.77 14.65
CA ASP A 110 1.75 5.68 14.77
C ASP A 110 1.15 6.02 13.38
N PRO A 111 0.42 5.10 12.75
CA PRO A 111 -0.11 5.33 11.39
C PRO A 111 -0.95 6.61 11.23
N ALA A 112 -1.70 6.98 12.27
CA ALA A 112 -2.56 8.16 12.24
C ALA A 112 -1.85 9.48 12.59
N LYS A 113 -0.69 9.41 13.31
CA LYS A 113 -0.05 10.58 13.89
C LYS A 113 1.37 10.85 13.39
N SER A 114 2.07 9.83 12.90
CA SER A 114 3.46 9.96 12.42
C SER A 114 3.55 10.38 10.96
N PHE A 115 2.42 10.51 10.28
CA PHE A 115 2.36 10.85 8.86
C PHE A 115 1.36 11.97 8.57
N ALA A 116 1.67 12.79 7.58
CA ALA A 116 0.71 13.59 6.85
C ALA A 116 0.09 12.68 5.77
N GLN A 117 -1.22 12.43 5.85
CA GLN A 117 -1.94 11.59 4.91
C GLN A 117 -2.02 12.29 3.55
N VAL A 118 -1.71 11.60 2.45
CA VAL A 118 -1.82 12.14 1.08
C VAL A 118 -3.07 11.60 0.40
N GLY A 119 -3.26 10.29 0.36
CA GLY A 119 -4.46 9.70 -0.21
C GLY A 119 -4.40 8.19 -0.40
N ILE A 120 -5.57 7.59 -0.57
CA ILE A 120 -5.72 6.18 -0.92
C ILE A 120 -5.31 5.99 -2.37
N VAL A 121 -4.45 4.99 -2.63
CA VAL A 121 -3.97 4.69 -3.98
C VAL A 121 -4.92 3.74 -4.69
N ASN A 122 -5.33 2.65 -4.05
CA ASN A 122 -6.25 1.67 -4.63
C ASN A 122 -6.86 0.77 -3.55
N TYR A 123 -7.92 0.06 -3.95
CA TYR A 123 -8.47 -1.10 -3.25
C TYR A 123 -8.23 -2.37 -4.07
N THR A 124 -7.97 -3.49 -3.41
CA THR A 124 -7.70 -4.77 -4.08
C THR A 124 -8.25 -5.93 -3.24
N PRO A 125 -9.17 -6.75 -3.76
CA PRO A 125 -9.61 -7.95 -3.07
C PRO A 125 -8.50 -8.99 -3.00
N GLN A 126 -8.63 -9.92 -2.05
CA GLN A 126 -7.71 -11.05 -1.94
C GLN A 126 -8.17 -12.20 -2.85
N ALA A 127 -7.20 -12.93 -3.39
CA ALA A 127 -7.39 -14.19 -4.07
C ALA A 127 -6.85 -15.34 -3.21
N ILE A 128 -7.57 -16.44 -3.14
CA ILE A 128 -7.12 -17.67 -2.49
C ILE A 128 -6.47 -18.51 -3.56
N VAL A 129 -5.15 -18.68 -3.48
CA VAL A 129 -4.32 -19.32 -4.49
C VAL A 129 -3.45 -20.43 -3.91
N ALA A 130 -3.11 -21.43 -4.72
CA ALA A 130 -2.22 -22.51 -4.36
C ALA A 130 -1.26 -22.85 -5.51
N LYS A 131 -0.23 -23.65 -5.21
CA LYS A 131 0.64 -24.23 -6.24
C LYS A 131 -0.18 -25.02 -7.25
N LYS A 132 0.29 -25.07 -8.51
CA LYS A 132 -0.44 -25.62 -9.65
C LYS A 132 -0.92 -27.05 -9.44
N ASP A 133 -0.09 -27.89 -8.83
CA ASP A 133 -0.34 -29.35 -8.72
C ASP A 133 -1.23 -29.73 -7.54
N THR A 134 -1.81 -28.77 -6.83
CA THR A 134 -2.76 -29.06 -5.74
C THR A 134 -3.96 -29.83 -6.29
N ALA A 135 -4.29 -30.97 -5.69
CA ALA A 135 -5.31 -31.89 -6.22
C ALA A 135 -6.74 -31.32 -6.17
N ALA A 136 -7.06 -30.51 -5.16
CA ALA A 136 -8.38 -29.88 -5.00
C ALA A 136 -8.79 -29.07 -6.23
N LYS A 137 -10.07 -29.14 -6.63
CA LYS A 137 -10.61 -28.45 -7.80
C LYS A 137 -11.49 -27.25 -7.44
N THR A 138 -12.13 -27.28 -6.28
CA THR A 138 -13.02 -26.23 -5.78
C THR A 138 -12.51 -25.64 -4.47
N LEU A 139 -12.99 -24.47 -4.07
CA LEU A 139 -12.63 -23.86 -2.78
C LEU A 139 -13.00 -24.77 -1.61
N LYS A 140 -14.15 -25.44 -1.69
CA LYS A 140 -14.59 -26.38 -0.64
C LYS A 140 -13.61 -27.56 -0.52
N GLU A 141 -13.30 -28.23 -1.64
CA GLU A 141 -12.31 -29.31 -1.65
C GLU A 141 -10.94 -28.83 -1.17
N PHE A 142 -10.56 -27.60 -1.49
CA PHE A 142 -9.30 -27.02 -1.03
C PHE A 142 -9.28 -26.82 0.48
N ILE A 143 -10.36 -26.29 1.06
CA ILE A 143 -10.49 -26.17 2.53
C ILE A 143 -10.42 -27.54 3.20
N ASP A 144 -11.09 -28.55 2.64
CA ASP A 144 -11.04 -29.92 3.16
C ASP A 144 -9.61 -30.51 3.04
N TYR A 145 -8.92 -30.26 1.93
CA TYR A 145 -7.51 -30.62 1.74
C TYR A 145 -6.59 -29.92 2.75
N LEU A 146 -6.79 -28.61 3.00
CA LEU A 146 -6.03 -27.87 4.01
C LEU A 146 -6.24 -28.45 5.41
N LYS A 147 -7.47 -28.80 5.77
CA LYS A 147 -7.79 -29.44 7.07
C LYS A 147 -7.12 -30.80 7.24
N ALA A 148 -7.15 -31.63 6.19
CA ALA A 148 -6.56 -32.97 6.21
C ALA A 148 -5.02 -32.95 6.31
N ASN A 149 -4.37 -31.87 5.86
CA ASN A 149 -2.91 -31.73 5.81
C ASN A 149 -2.37 -30.61 6.69
N ASN A 150 -3.18 -30.06 7.56
CA ASN A 150 -3.06 -28.78 8.26
C ASN A 150 -1.62 -28.37 8.63
N THR A 151 -0.92 -29.17 9.47
CA THR A 151 0.42 -28.86 9.97
C THR A 151 1.55 -29.20 8.98
N LYS A 152 1.23 -29.80 7.83
CA LYS A 152 2.22 -30.21 6.82
C LYS A 152 2.39 -29.18 5.72
N LEU A 153 1.39 -28.32 5.53
CA LEU A 153 1.36 -27.34 4.46
C LEU A 153 2.02 -26.04 4.88
N THR A 154 2.57 -25.35 3.89
CA THR A 154 3.23 -24.07 4.03
C THR A 154 2.37 -22.93 3.49
N TYR A 155 2.27 -21.83 4.24
CA TYR A 155 1.60 -20.61 3.87
C TYR A 155 2.60 -19.48 3.69
N GLY A 156 2.73 -18.94 2.48
CA GLY A 156 3.64 -17.83 2.19
C GLY A 156 3.02 -16.45 2.45
N HIS A 157 3.80 -15.55 3.04
CA HIS A 157 3.35 -14.17 3.29
C HIS A 157 4.52 -13.17 3.28
N ALA A 158 4.22 -11.87 3.15
CA ALA A 158 5.21 -10.79 3.01
C ALA A 158 5.84 -10.32 4.35
N GLY A 159 5.87 -11.18 5.35
CA GLY A 159 6.32 -10.89 6.71
C GLY A 159 5.16 -10.62 7.67
N VAL A 160 5.43 -10.79 8.96
CA VAL A 160 4.42 -10.64 10.03
C VAL A 160 3.84 -9.23 9.99
N GLY A 161 2.52 -9.12 10.03
CA GLY A 161 1.80 -7.84 9.94
C GLY A 161 1.56 -7.32 8.52
N SER A 162 2.15 -7.95 7.51
CA SER A 162 1.80 -7.63 6.11
C SER A 162 0.34 -8.00 5.80
N ILE A 163 -0.21 -7.42 4.72
CA ILE A 163 -1.59 -7.72 4.33
C ILE A 163 -1.81 -9.21 4.04
N SER A 164 -0.87 -9.87 3.37
CA SER A 164 -0.96 -11.31 3.10
C SER A 164 -0.84 -12.16 4.37
N HIS A 165 -0.13 -11.70 5.40
CA HIS A 165 -0.13 -12.36 6.71
C HIS A 165 -1.50 -12.21 7.38
N VAL A 166 -2.03 -10.99 7.50
CA VAL A 166 -3.32 -10.71 8.17
C VAL A 166 -4.48 -11.42 7.46
N SER A 167 -4.55 -11.36 6.13
CA SER A 167 -5.59 -12.07 5.37
C SER A 167 -5.51 -13.58 5.54
N GLY A 168 -4.28 -14.14 5.58
CA GLY A 168 -4.05 -15.54 5.88
C GLY A 168 -4.46 -15.93 7.29
N LEU A 169 -4.13 -15.10 8.30
CA LEU A 169 -4.56 -15.35 9.68
C LEU A 169 -6.08 -15.41 9.79
N VAL A 170 -6.79 -14.44 9.21
CA VAL A 170 -8.26 -14.40 9.24
C VAL A 170 -8.86 -15.59 8.49
N PHE A 171 -8.32 -15.95 7.31
CA PHE A 171 -8.74 -17.11 6.56
C PHE A 171 -8.48 -18.41 7.34
N ASN A 172 -7.26 -18.60 7.83
CA ASN A 172 -6.89 -19.81 8.55
C ASN A 172 -7.68 -19.98 9.85
N ALA A 173 -7.86 -18.91 10.62
CA ALA A 173 -8.65 -18.93 11.85
C ALA A 173 -10.12 -19.31 11.59
N LYS A 174 -10.72 -18.80 10.50
CA LYS A 174 -12.10 -19.16 10.11
C LYS A 174 -12.29 -20.66 9.90
N PHE A 175 -11.28 -21.38 9.45
CA PHE A 175 -11.36 -22.83 9.16
C PHE A 175 -10.59 -23.71 10.16
N GLY A 176 -10.02 -23.13 11.21
CA GLY A 176 -9.24 -23.87 12.22
C GLY A 176 -7.92 -24.43 11.65
N LEU A 177 -7.27 -23.68 10.75
CA LEU A 177 -6.04 -24.07 10.09
C LEU A 177 -4.81 -23.49 10.82
N THR A 178 -3.75 -24.28 10.92
CA THR A 178 -2.47 -23.93 11.54
C THR A 178 -1.29 -24.35 10.65
N PRO A 179 -1.17 -23.81 9.42
CA PRO A 179 -0.07 -24.13 8.51
C PRO A 179 1.27 -23.64 9.03
N ASN A 180 2.37 -24.14 8.45
CA ASN A 180 3.69 -23.57 8.65
C ASN A 180 3.79 -22.23 7.92
N LEU A 181 3.99 -21.14 8.64
CA LEU A 181 4.11 -19.80 8.06
C LEU A 181 5.52 -19.58 7.50
N VAL A 182 5.61 -19.11 6.25
CA VAL A 182 6.88 -18.82 5.58
C VAL A 182 6.95 -17.32 5.26
N PRO A 183 7.72 -16.54 6.03
CA PRO A 183 7.81 -15.09 5.84
C PRO A 183 8.79 -14.72 4.72
N TYR A 184 8.39 -13.77 3.88
CA TYR A 184 9.21 -13.15 2.84
C TYR A 184 9.32 -11.63 3.08
N ARG A 185 10.26 -10.95 2.40
CA ARG A 185 10.36 -9.49 2.43
C ARG A 185 9.33 -8.75 1.54
N GLY A 186 8.34 -9.50 1.03
CA GLY A 186 7.27 -9.04 0.14
C GLY A 186 6.64 -10.22 -0.58
N THR A 187 5.45 -10.07 -1.17
CA THR A 187 4.76 -11.18 -1.85
C THR A 187 5.34 -11.52 -3.23
N GLY A 188 6.10 -10.62 -3.86
CA GLY A 188 6.79 -10.93 -5.11
C GLY A 188 7.72 -12.16 -5.03
N PRO A 189 8.65 -12.25 -4.06
CA PRO A 189 9.41 -13.49 -3.81
C PRO A 189 8.54 -14.69 -3.46
N ALA A 190 7.51 -14.51 -2.62
CA ALA A 190 6.61 -15.59 -2.22
C ALA A 190 5.86 -16.21 -3.42
N ILE A 191 5.41 -15.39 -4.38
CA ILE A 191 4.76 -15.87 -5.61
C ILE A 191 5.72 -16.71 -6.46
N ARG A 192 7.00 -16.34 -6.55
CA ARG A 192 7.99 -17.18 -7.27
C ARG A 192 8.11 -18.56 -6.64
N ASP A 193 8.12 -18.64 -5.32
CA ASP A 193 8.20 -19.89 -4.57
C ASP A 193 6.88 -20.69 -4.65
N LEU A 194 5.71 -20.00 -4.74
CA LEU A 194 4.43 -20.65 -5.01
C LEU A 194 4.41 -21.29 -6.40
N VAL A 195 4.86 -20.57 -7.43
CA VAL A 195 4.99 -21.07 -8.81
C VAL A 195 5.97 -22.24 -8.87
N GLY A 196 7.07 -22.18 -8.11
CA GLY A 196 8.07 -23.25 -7.98
C GLY A 196 7.63 -24.43 -7.12
N GLY A 197 6.47 -24.38 -6.47
CA GLY A 197 5.97 -25.42 -5.59
C GLY A 197 6.67 -25.52 -4.23
N VAL A 198 7.51 -24.53 -3.86
CA VAL A 198 8.24 -24.47 -2.59
C VAL A 198 7.29 -24.19 -1.42
N ILE A 199 6.28 -23.33 -1.65
CA ILE A 199 5.17 -23.10 -0.72
C ILE A 199 3.87 -23.61 -1.33
N ASP A 200 2.90 -23.95 -0.46
CA ASP A 200 1.68 -24.63 -0.88
C ASP A 200 0.56 -23.66 -1.26
N TYR A 201 0.36 -22.58 -0.50
CA TYR A 201 -0.72 -21.64 -0.75
C TYR A 201 -0.48 -20.23 -0.17
N MET A 202 -1.29 -19.30 -0.64
CA MET A 202 -1.33 -17.89 -0.19
C MET A 202 -2.76 -17.35 -0.25
N VAL A 203 -3.04 -16.34 0.55
CA VAL A 203 -4.14 -15.40 0.37
C VAL A 203 -3.50 -14.04 0.09
N ASP A 204 -3.53 -13.62 -1.17
CA ASP A 204 -2.80 -12.43 -1.62
C ASP A 204 -3.65 -11.54 -2.52
N GLN A 205 -3.24 -10.30 -2.66
CA GLN A 205 -3.96 -9.31 -3.46
C GLN A 205 -4.09 -9.76 -4.92
N SER A 206 -5.30 -9.68 -5.49
CA SER A 206 -5.59 -10.07 -6.88
C SER A 206 -4.59 -9.48 -7.86
N LEU A 207 -4.25 -8.20 -7.73
CA LEU A 207 -3.34 -7.50 -8.63
C LEU A 207 -1.93 -8.15 -8.73
N ASN A 208 -1.50 -8.90 -7.71
CA ASN A 208 -0.21 -9.58 -7.70
C ASN A 208 -0.29 -10.97 -8.36
N VAL A 209 -1.42 -11.65 -8.26
CA VAL A 209 -1.58 -13.06 -8.67
C VAL A 209 -2.29 -13.24 -10.01
N ILE A 210 -3.05 -12.27 -10.50
CA ILE A 210 -3.75 -12.35 -11.79
C ILE A 210 -2.84 -12.74 -12.95
N PRO A 211 -1.63 -12.17 -13.12
CA PRO A 211 -0.74 -12.58 -14.21
C PRO A 211 -0.39 -14.07 -14.16
N GLN A 212 -0.15 -14.64 -12.98
CA GLN A 212 0.17 -16.05 -12.79
C GLN A 212 -1.05 -16.95 -12.97
N ILE A 213 -2.24 -16.47 -12.57
CA ILE A 213 -3.50 -17.17 -12.79
C ILE A 213 -3.79 -17.27 -14.30
N GLN A 214 -3.67 -16.17 -15.02
CA GLN A 214 -3.88 -16.11 -16.47
C GLN A 214 -2.84 -16.93 -17.25
N ALA A 215 -1.58 -16.96 -16.76
CA ALA A 215 -0.54 -17.82 -17.31
C ALA A 215 -0.70 -19.31 -16.94
N GLY A 216 -1.65 -19.65 -16.06
CA GLY A 216 -1.88 -21.01 -15.58
C GLY A 216 -0.71 -21.61 -14.79
N THR A 217 0.14 -20.77 -14.17
CA THR A 217 1.30 -21.19 -13.38
C THR A 217 0.97 -21.47 -11.92
N ILE A 218 -0.15 -20.94 -11.42
CA ILE A 218 -0.72 -21.23 -10.10
C ILE A 218 -2.19 -21.59 -10.25
N LYS A 219 -2.78 -22.17 -9.21
CA LYS A 219 -4.20 -22.46 -9.12
C LYS A 219 -4.90 -21.38 -8.29
N VAL A 220 -6.06 -20.89 -8.75
CA VAL A 220 -6.95 -19.99 -8.01
C VAL A 220 -8.23 -20.73 -7.65
N TYR A 221 -8.74 -20.50 -6.44
CA TYR A 221 -9.98 -21.13 -5.95
C TYR A 221 -11.14 -20.13 -5.86
N ALA A 222 -10.89 -18.91 -5.43
CA ALA A 222 -11.90 -17.87 -5.33
C ALA A 222 -11.27 -16.49 -5.11
N ILE A 223 -12.07 -15.45 -5.39
CA ILE A 223 -11.78 -14.06 -5.05
C ILE A 223 -12.63 -13.67 -3.83
N ALA A 224 -12.00 -13.08 -2.81
CA ALA A 224 -12.66 -12.62 -1.58
C ALA A 224 -13.34 -11.25 -1.80
N ALA A 225 -14.28 -11.20 -2.72
CA ALA A 225 -15.01 -10.02 -3.15
C ALA A 225 -16.53 -10.32 -3.24
N PRO A 226 -17.41 -9.30 -3.19
CA PRO A 226 -18.84 -9.49 -3.39
C PRO A 226 -19.20 -9.89 -4.83
N GLU A 227 -18.38 -9.50 -5.82
CA GLU A 227 -18.61 -9.73 -7.24
C GLU A 227 -17.34 -10.29 -7.89
N ARG A 228 -17.49 -11.03 -9.00
CA ARG A 228 -16.37 -11.54 -9.81
C ARG A 228 -15.57 -10.40 -10.41
N LEU A 229 -14.28 -10.63 -10.57
CA LEU A 229 -13.41 -9.69 -11.28
C LEU A 229 -13.60 -9.81 -12.79
N ALA A 230 -13.73 -8.67 -13.47
CA ALA A 230 -13.83 -8.63 -14.93
C ALA A 230 -12.62 -9.27 -15.63
N SER A 231 -11.44 -9.23 -15.00
CA SER A 231 -10.21 -9.86 -15.50
C SER A 231 -10.14 -11.37 -15.26
N LEU A 232 -11.04 -11.94 -14.44
CA LEU A 232 -11.13 -13.36 -14.10
C LEU A 232 -12.60 -13.81 -14.03
N PRO A 233 -13.37 -13.74 -15.13
CA PRO A 233 -14.83 -13.96 -15.13
C PRO A 233 -15.21 -15.40 -14.75
N ASP A 234 -14.32 -16.37 -14.97
CA ASP A 234 -14.55 -17.78 -14.66
C ASP A 234 -14.19 -18.14 -13.20
N VAL A 235 -13.50 -17.26 -12.47
CA VAL A 235 -13.13 -17.50 -11.08
C VAL A 235 -14.29 -17.05 -10.17
N PRO A 236 -14.84 -17.95 -9.34
CA PRO A 236 -15.95 -17.60 -8.46
C PRO A 236 -15.50 -16.65 -7.35
N THR A 237 -16.43 -15.91 -6.79
CA THR A 237 -16.25 -15.26 -5.50
C THR A 237 -16.28 -16.30 -4.37
N THR A 238 -15.74 -15.95 -3.21
CA THR A 238 -15.86 -16.81 -2.02
C THR A 238 -17.31 -17.05 -1.65
N GLY A 239 -18.20 -16.05 -1.82
CA GLY A 239 -19.65 -16.18 -1.59
C GLY A 239 -20.30 -17.18 -2.53
N GLU A 240 -20.02 -17.12 -3.85
CA GLU A 240 -20.49 -18.11 -4.83
C GLU A 240 -19.96 -19.53 -4.54
N ALA A 241 -18.77 -19.63 -3.96
CA ALA A 241 -18.20 -20.90 -3.51
C ALA A 241 -18.73 -21.37 -2.14
N GLY A 242 -19.75 -20.72 -1.58
CA GLY A 242 -20.38 -21.08 -0.30
C GLY A 242 -19.55 -20.71 0.94
N VAL A 243 -18.61 -19.76 0.82
CA VAL A 243 -17.71 -19.33 1.89
C VAL A 243 -17.90 -17.83 2.12
N ASP A 244 -18.44 -17.46 3.27
CA ASP A 244 -18.54 -16.07 3.71
C ASP A 244 -17.16 -15.55 4.15
N PHE A 245 -16.37 -15.06 3.19
CA PHE A 245 -15.04 -14.48 3.42
C PHE A 245 -14.81 -13.34 2.40
N ILE A 246 -15.11 -12.13 2.81
CA ILE A 246 -14.80 -10.93 2.02
C ILE A 246 -13.61 -10.22 2.67
N PHE A 247 -12.57 -9.96 1.90
CA PHE A 247 -11.39 -9.28 2.38
C PHE A 247 -10.75 -8.44 1.28
N SER A 248 -10.80 -7.12 1.44
CA SER A 248 -10.16 -6.17 0.53
C SER A 248 -9.02 -5.45 1.24
N ALA A 249 -7.89 -5.37 0.55
CA ALA A 249 -6.74 -4.58 0.95
C ALA A 249 -6.79 -3.19 0.32
N TRP A 250 -6.01 -2.28 0.87
CA TRP A 250 -5.80 -0.95 0.30
C TRP A 250 -4.33 -0.53 0.43
N ASN A 251 -3.87 0.27 -0.53
CA ASN A 251 -2.58 0.93 -0.46
C ASN A 251 -2.80 2.44 -0.35
N ALA A 252 -1.90 3.12 0.34
CA ALA A 252 -2.04 4.54 0.65
C ALA A 252 -0.70 5.27 0.61
N MET A 253 -0.73 6.46 0.05
CA MET A 253 0.41 7.38 0.01
C MET A 253 0.39 8.30 1.22
N VAL A 254 1.54 8.44 1.86
CA VAL A 254 1.76 9.28 3.04
C VAL A 254 3.07 10.05 2.90
N ALA A 255 3.17 11.18 3.58
CA ALA A 255 4.40 11.94 3.76
C ALA A 255 4.80 11.95 5.24
N PRO A 256 6.04 12.32 5.62
CA PRO A 256 6.41 12.54 7.02
C PRO A 256 5.45 13.51 7.70
N LYS A 257 5.25 13.32 9.01
CA LYS A 257 4.53 14.27 9.84
C LYS A 257 5.12 15.69 9.65
N ASP A 258 4.31 16.70 9.76
CA ASP A 258 4.70 18.11 9.63
C ASP A 258 5.11 18.53 8.20
N THR A 259 4.95 17.68 7.18
CA THR A 259 5.07 18.11 5.78
C THR A 259 4.07 19.23 5.52
N PRO A 260 4.51 20.39 4.94
CA PRO A 260 3.66 21.53 4.68
C PRO A 260 2.37 21.16 3.94
N LYS A 261 1.24 21.75 4.38
CA LYS A 261 -0.09 21.41 3.83
C LYS A 261 -0.20 21.66 2.33
N GLU A 262 0.47 22.67 1.80
CA GLU A 262 0.54 22.98 0.37
C GLU A 262 1.27 21.88 -0.42
N ILE A 263 2.31 21.26 0.17
CA ILE A 263 3.02 20.13 -0.45
C ILE A 263 2.12 18.90 -0.45
N VAL A 264 1.48 18.59 0.69
CA VAL A 264 0.53 17.48 0.80
C VAL A 264 -0.62 17.64 -0.19
N ALA A 265 -1.18 18.85 -0.30
CA ALA A 265 -2.26 19.15 -1.26
C ALA A 265 -1.81 18.94 -2.71
N LYS A 266 -0.58 19.33 -3.06
CA LYS A 266 -0.03 19.14 -4.40
C LYS A 266 0.20 17.67 -4.74
N LEU A 267 0.69 16.88 -3.77
CA LEU A 267 0.83 15.43 -3.92
C LEU A 267 -0.54 14.75 -4.06
N ALA A 268 -1.52 15.15 -3.25
CA ALA A 268 -2.89 14.61 -3.30
C ALA A 268 -3.60 14.94 -4.62
N ASP A 269 -3.43 16.15 -5.15
CA ASP A 269 -3.94 16.55 -6.46
C ASP A 269 -3.31 15.73 -7.59
N ALA A 270 -1.98 15.55 -7.56
CA ALA A 270 -1.28 14.72 -8.55
C ALA A 270 -1.71 13.26 -8.49
N LEU A 271 -1.92 12.70 -7.29
CA LEU A 271 -2.48 11.35 -7.11
C LEU A 271 -3.92 11.28 -7.64
N SER A 272 -4.78 12.26 -7.32
CA SER A 272 -6.17 12.26 -7.80
C SER A 272 -6.24 12.30 -9.32
N LYS A 273 -5.41 13.11 -9.99
CA LYS A 273 -5.31 13.15 -11.45
C LYS A 273 -4.84 11.81 -12.04
N ALA A 274 -3.89 11.14 -11.37
CA ALA A 274 -3.49 9.78 -11.76
C ALA A 274 -4.66 8.78 -11.66
N LEU A 275 -5.45 8.86 -10.58
CA LEU A 275 -6.59 7.97 -10.37
C LEU A 275 -7.75 8.23 -11.35
N ASP A 276 -7.83 9.42 -11.95
CA ASP A 276 -8.81 9.77 -12.99
C ASP A 276 -8.32 9.42 -14.42
N ASP A 277 -7.05 9.07 -14.58
CA ASP A 277 -6.50 8.71 -15.91
C ASP A 277 -7.12 7.40 -16.42
N PRO A 278 -7.73 7.38 -17.63
CA PRO A 278 -8.38 6.19 -18.18
C PRO A 278 -7.42 5.00 -18.34
N THR A 279 -6.14 5.23 -18.60
CA THR A 279 -5.14 4.17 -18.75
C THR A 279 -4.89 3.48 -17.41
N ILE A 280 -4.79 4.27 -16.32
CA ILE A 280 -4.63 3.73 -14.97
C ILE A 280 -5.89 2.99 -14.53
N GLN A 281 -7.08 3.54 -14.78
CA GLN A 281 -8.35 2.87 -14.48
C GLN A 281 -8.49 1.54 -15.23
N LYS A 282 -8.18 1.52 -16.53
CA LYS A 282 -8.15 0.29 -17.32
C LYS A 282 -7.16 -0.72 -16.72
N ARG A 283 -5.96 -0.27 -16.36
CA ARG A 283 -4.95 -1.14 -15.76
C ARG A 283 -5.36 -1.69 -14.40
N TYR A 284 -6.05 -0.89 -13.58
CA TYR A 284 -6.63 -1.38 -12.31
C TYR A 284 -7.65 -2.50 -12.56
N VAL A 285 -8.58 -2.32 -13.50
CA VAL A 285 -9.56 -3.36 -13.84
C VAL A 285 -8.88 -4.64 -14.31
N GLU A 286 -7.87 -4.53 -15.20
CA GLU A 286 -7.07 -5.69 -15.67
C GLU A 286 -6.40 -6.45 -14.51
N LEU A 287 -5.97 -5.74 -13.48
CA LEU A 287 -5.32 -6.29 -12.29
C LEU A 287 -6.32 -6.62 -11.15
N GLY A 288 -7.63 -6.53 -11.41
CA GLY A 288 -8.65 -6.79 -10.38
C GLY A 288 -8.58 -5.83 -9.20
N SER A 289 -8.17 -4.59 -9.46
CA SER A 289 -8.08 -3.51 -8.49
C SER A 289 -9.07 -2.39 -8.83
N SER A 290 -9.28 -1.45 -7.94
CA SER A 290 -10.12 -0.28 -8.18
C SER A 290 -9.54 0.98 -7.53
N ALA A 291 -9.79 2.13 -8.15
CA ALA A 291 -9.52 3.43 -7.55
C ALA A 291 -10.53 3.72 -6.43
N PRO A 292 -10.16 4.49 -5.39
CA PRO A 292 -11.10 5.00 -4.42
C PRO A 292 -12.12 5.94 -5.09
N LYS A 293 -13.35 5.93 -4.58
CA LYS A 293 -14.39 6.87 -5.02
C LYS A 293 -13.93 8.32 -4.75
N SER A 294 -14.36 9.27 -5.55
CA SER A 294 -13.93 10.68 -5.41
C SER A 294 -14.13 11.24 -3.99
N ALA A 295 -15.21 10.86 -3.30
CA ALA A 295 -15.49 11.28 -1.93
C ALA A 295 -14.54 10.68 -0.86
N GLU A 296 -13.78 9.63 -1.21
CA GLU A 296 -12.83 8.96 -0.31
C GLU A 296 -11.39 9.44 -0.52
N ARG A 297 -11.15 10.23 -1.57
CA ARG A 297 -9.81 10.68 -1.96
C ARG A 297 -9.27 11.77 -1.05
N GLY A 298 -7.95 11.95 -1.10
CA GLY A 298 -7.22 12.99 -0.39
C GLY A 298 -6.98 12.70 1.08
N PRO A 299 -6.40 13.69 1.79
CA PRO A 299 -5.91 13.51 3.16
C PRO A 299 -6.99 13.11 4.16
N ALA A 300 -8.16 13.75 4.13
CA ALA A 300 -9.24 13.47 5.08
C ALA A 300 -9.84 12.06 4.90
N GLY A 301 -10.00 11.61 3.64
CA GLY A 301 -10.48 10.27 3.34
C GLY A 301 -9.54 9.19 3.86
N LEU A 302 -8.24 9.36 3.62
CA LEU A 302 -7.23 8.42 4.12
C LEU A 302 -7.14 8.43 5.65
N GLN A 303 -7.16 9.61 6.30
CA GLN A 303 -7.13 9.69 7.76
C GLN A 303 -8.29 8.90 8.38
N LYS A 304 -9.52 9.12 7.89
CA LYS A 304 -10.71 8.39 8.33
C LYS A 304 -10.58 6.88 8.11
N LEU A 305 -10.04 6.46 6.95
CA LEU A 305 -9.82 5.04 6.66
C LEU A 305 -8.83 4.42 7.64
N VAL A 306 -7.67 5.05 7.88
CA VAL A 306 -6.65 4.55 8.81
C VAL A 306 -7.23 4.36 10.20
N GLU A 307 -7.94 5.36 10.75
CA GLU A 307 -8.54 5.30 12.08
C GLU A 307 -9.58 4.18 12.20
N SER A 308 -10.47 4.07 11.21
CA SER A 308 -11.50 3.02 11.19
C SER A 308 -10.90 1.63 11.05
N GLU A 309 -9.89 1.47 10.22
CA GLU A 309 -9.22 0.17 10.00
C GLU A 309 -8.39 -0.27 11.20
N VAL A 310 -7.69 0.64 11.88
CA VAL A 310 -7.02 0.34 13.15
C VAL A 310 -8.04 -0.17 14.18
N ALA A 311 -9.17 0.51 14.32
CA ALA A 311 -10.24 0.11 15.23
C ALA A 311 -10.83 -1.27 14.87
N ARG A 312 -11.01 -1.55 13.58
CA ARG A 312 -11.58 -2.81 13.06
C ARG A 312 -10.62 -3.99 13.19
N ILE A 313 -9.35 -3.82 12.85
CA ILE A 313 -8.38 -4.91 12.74
C ILE A 313 -7.75 -5.27 14.09
N THR A 314 -7.54 -4.31 14.97
CA THR A 314 -6.90 -4.54 16.28
C THR A 314 -7.58 -5.64 17.10
N PRO A 315 -8.92 -5.67 17.28
CA PRO A 315 -9.60 -6.75 18.01
C PRO A 315 -9.41 -8.13 17.36
N VAL A 316 -9.42 -8.18 16.03
CA VAL A 316 -9.25 -9.44 15.26
C VAL A 316 -7.86 -10.03 15.50
N ILE A 317 -6.81 -9.21 15.43
CA ILE A 317 -5.43 -9.65 15.67
C ILE A 317 -5.25 -10.10 17.11
N LYS A 318 -5.76 -9.33 18.07
CA LYS A 318 -5.68 -9.69 19.51
C LYS A 318 -6.40 -11.00 19.80
N ALA A 319 -7.58 -11.22 19.21
CA ALA A 319 -8.32 -12.48 19.38
C ALA A 319 -7.59 -13.69 18.78
N ALA A 320 -6.79 -13.48 17.71
CA ALA A 320 -5.94 -14.51 17.12
C ALA A 320 -4.70 -14.83 17.98
N GLY A 321 -4.40 -14.06 19.03
CA GLY A 321 -3.26 -14.28 19.92
C GLY A 321 -1.89 -14.11 19.26
N VAL A 322 -1.81 -13.37 18.15
CA VAL A 322 -0.59 -13.24 17.32
C VAL A 322 0.12 -11.93 17.63
N THR A 323 1.42 -12.03 17.88
CA THR A 323 2.35 -10.89 17.95
C THR A 323 3.55 -11.13 17.05
N ALA A 324 4.31 -10.09 16.72
CA ALA A 324 5.53 -10.22 15.93
C ALA A 324 6.63 -11.02 16.67
N GLU A 325 6.54 -11.15 17.98
CA GLU A 325 7.46 -11.91 18.84
C GLU A 325 7.07 -13.40 18.94
N SER A 326 5.84 -13.75 18.59
CA SER A 326 5.29 -15.12 18.64
C SER A 326 5.38 -15.89 17.32
N GLN A 327 6.06 -15.31 16.29
CA GLN A 327 6.12 -15.87 14.94
C GLN A 327 7.55 -16.10 14.47
#